data_05f9053d1523117958e377a05cb70848
#
_entry.id   05f9053d1523117958e377a05cb70848
#
_cell.length_a   1.000
_cell.length_b   1.000
_cell.length_c   1.000
_cell.angle_alpha   90.00
_cell.angle_beta   90.00
_cell.angle_gamma   90.00
#
_symmetry.space_group_name_H-M   'P 1'
#
loop_
_entity.id
_entity.type
_entity.pdbx_description
1 polymer ?
#
loop_
_entity_poly.entity_id
_entity_poly.type
_entity_poly.pdbx_seq_one_letter_code
_entity_poly.pdbx_strand_id
1 'polypeptide(L)'
;MNDEELPICNENEVDMKKNMVILEKTNDGGYSAYVPELPGCVASADTLSEMKRIIGEAVDFHIDGMKLESLQIPEPFQGEFDLSYKMDIASLFDWFSGVLTKSGISRLTGMNQSLLSQYASGIKTPSSKQSKKIENAIHSLGQELLEIEL
;
A
#
# COMPACT_ATOMS: atom_id res chain seq x y z
N MET A 1 -42.82 -14.90 -13.60
CA MET A 1 -41.59 -15.14 -14.39
C MET A 1 -40.56 -14.16 -13.91
N ASN A 2 -39.78 -14.58 -12.97
CA ASN A 2 -38.72 -13.76 -12.40
C ASN A 2 -37.40 -14.45 -12.75
N ASP A 3 -36.76 -13.97 -13.82
CA ASP A 3 -35.37 -14.29 -14.10
C ASP A 3 -34.52 -13.51 -13.10
N GLU A 4 -34.38 -14.05 -11.91
CA GLU A 4 -33.32 -13.64 -11.00
C GLU A 4 -32.02 -14.22 -11.55
N GLU A 5 -31.31 -13.42 -12.34
CA GLU A 5 -29.90 -13.68 -12.59
C GLU A 5 -29.15 -13.53 -11.27
N LEU A 6 -28.83 -14.68 -10.68
CA LEU A 6 -27.90 -14.75 -9.55
C LEU A 6 -26.55 -14.20 -10.03
N PRO A 7 -25.90 -13.32 -9.24
CA PRO A 7 -24.56 -12.86 -9.59
C PRO A 7 -23.63 -14.07 -9.66
N ILE A 8 -22.98 -14.23 -10.81
CA ILE A 8 -21.94 -15.23 -11.00
C ILE A 8 -20.80 -14.83 -10.06
N CYS A 9 -20.72 -15.49 -8.92
CA CYS A 9 -19.53 -15.46 -8.09
C CYS A 9 -18.42 -16.11 -8.91
N ASN A 10 -17.43 -15.35 -9.31
CA ASN A 10 -16.18 -15.89 -9.84
C ASN A 10 -15.50 -16.64 -8.69
N GLU A 11 -15.67 -17.92 -8.66
CA GLU A 11 -15.08 -18.84 -7.66
C GLU A 11 -13.56 -19.00 -7.79
N ASN A 12 -12.86 -18.11 -8.50
CA ASN A 12 -11.42 -18.16 -8.72
C ASN A 12 -10.63 -16.95 -8.19
N GLU A 13 -11.23 -16.08 -7.37
CA GLU A 13 -10.42 -15.26 -6.49
C GLU A 13 -9.98 -16.16 -5.32
N VAL A 14 -8.82 -16.78 -5.46
CA VAL A 14 -8.06 -17.22 -4.30
C VAL A 14 -7.93 -15.98 -3.42
N ASP A 15 -8.58 -16.00 -2.26
CA ASP A 15 -8.50 -14.92 -1.27
C ASP A 15 -7.07 -14.88 -0.73
N MET A 16 -6.17 -14.25 -1.53
CA MET A 16 -4.76 -14.12 -1.15
C MET A 16 -4.69 -13.20 0.06
N LYS A 17 -4.16 -13.73 1.14
CA LYS A 17 -3.94 -12.98 2.36
C LYS A 17 -3.01 -11.80 2.08
N LYS A 18 -3.49 -10.60 2.35
CA LYS A 18 -2.70 -9.36 2.20
C LYS A 18 -2.02 -9.05 3.51
N ASN A 19 -0.71 -9.14 3.51
CA ASN A 19 0.12 -8.80 4.66
C ASN A 19 0.64 -7.38 4.55
N MET A 20 0.53 -6.62 5.61
CA MET A 20 0.81 -5.20 5.63
C MET A 20 2.29 -4.93 5.87
N VAL A 21 2.91 -4.23 4.94
CA VAL A 21 4.21 -3.58 5.11
C VAL A 21 3.97 -2.12 5.46
N ILE A 22 4.53 -1.64 6.56
CA ILE A 22 4.45 -0.23 6.96
C ILE A 22 5.68 0.50 6.46
N LEU A 23 5.44 1.58 5.72
CA LEU A 23 6.45 2.45 5.14
C LEU A 23 6.50 3.77 5.90
N GLU A 24 7.69 4.18 6.30
CA GLU A 24 7.94 5.42 7.01
C GLU A 24 9.10 6.18 6.36
N LYS A 25 8.93 7.49 6.23
CA LYS A 25 10.00 8.37 5.74
C LYS A 25 11.07 8.53 6.82
N THR A 26 12.33 8.40 6.44
CA THR A 26 13.47 8.61 7.34
C THR A 26 13.97 10.06 7.30
N ASN A 27 14.67 10.49 8.34
CA ASN A 27 15.16 11.87 8.46
C ASN A 27 16.23 12.24 7.43
N ASP A 28 16.88 11.26 6.82
CA ASP A 28 17.93 11.43 5.80
C ASP A 28 17.37 11.44 4.36
N GLY A 29 16.05 11.39 4.22
CA GLY A 29 15.35 11.48 2.92
C GLY A 29 15.04 10.15 2.26
N GLY A 30 15.44 9.03 2.84
CA GLY A 30 15.05 7.69 2.42
C GLY A 30 13.75 7.21 3.06
N TYR A 31 13.48 5.93 2.91
CA TYR A 31 12.34 5.25 3.49
C TYR A 31 12.77 4.00 4.23
N SER A 32 12.10 3.69 5.31
CA SER A 32 12.18 2.41 6.00
C SER A 32 10.88 1.65 5.90
N ALA A 33 10.96 0.34 5.91
CA ALA A 33 9.80 -0.54 5.92
C ALA A 33 9.96 -1.61 6.98
N TYR A 34 8.85 -2.03 7.55
CA TYR A 34 8.81 -3.17 8.47
C TYR A 34 7.49 -3.93 8.33
N VAL A 35 7.52 -5.18 8.75
CA VAL A 35 6.37 -6.06 8.75
C VAL A 35 5.97 -6.35 10.19
N PRO A 36 4.82 -5.81 10.68
CA PRO A 36 4.42 -5.95 12.08
C PRO A 36 4.33 -7.40 12.57
N GLU A 37 3.86 -8.31 11.72
CA GLU A 37 3.69 -9.73 12.03
C GLU A 37 5.00 -10.53 11.98
N LEU A 38 6.09 -9.95 11.46
CA LEU A 38 7.41 -10.57 11.40
C LEU A 38 8.44 -9.67 12.10
N PRO A 39 8.53 -9.71 13.45
CA PRO A 39 9.47 -8.88 14.21
C PRO A 39 10.91 -9.06 13.72
N GLY A 40 11.60 -7.96 13.46
CA GLY A 40 12.95 -7.96 12.91
C GLY A 40 13.02 -7.97 11.37
N CYS A 41 11.91 -8.16 10.67
CA CYS A 41 11.85 -8.02 9.22
C CYS A 41 11.74 -6.54 8.84
N VAL A 42 12.87 -5.92 8.48
CA VAL A 42 12.99 -4.50 8.16
C VAL A 42 13.79 -4.30 6.87
N ALA A 43 13.52 -3.19 6.20
CA ALA A 43 14.25 -2.80 4.99
C ALA A 43 14.40 -1.27 4.92
N SER A 44 15.36 -0.80 4.14
CA SER A 44 15.53 0.61 3.79
C SER A 44 15.82 0.74 2.30
N ALA A 45 15.24 1.73 1.66
CA ALA A 45 15.45 2.02 0.24
C ALA A 45 15.12 3.48 -0.08
N ASP A 46 15.62 3.96 -1.22
CA ASP A 46 15.37 5.31 -1.71
C ASP A 46 14.15 5.38 -2.66
N THR A 47 13.75 4.26 -3.25
CA THR A 47 12.62 4.19 -4.19
C THR A 47 11.62 3.09 -3.81
N LEU A 48 10.35 3.28 -4.22
CA LEU A 48 9.29 2.29 -3.98
C LEU A 48 9.59 0.95 -4.68
N SER A 49 10.09 1.01 -5.91
CA SER A 49 10.42 -0.19 -6.69
C SER A 49 11.50 -1.03 -6.00
N GLU A 50 12.55 -0.37 -5.51
CA GLU A 50 13.61 -1.01 -4.75
C GLU A 50 13.12 -1.52 -3.39
N MET A 51 12.29 -0.73 -2.69
CA MET A 51 11.69 -1.14 -1.42
C MET A 51 10.86 -2.42 -1.57
N LYS A 52 10.03 -2.51 -2.60
CA LYS A 52 9.21 -3.71 -2.86
C LYS A 52 10.07 -4.95 -3.05
N ARG A 53 11.17 -4.81 -3.79
CA ARG A 53 12.13 -5.91 -4.01
C ARG A 53 12.80 -6.32 -2.68
N ILE A 54 13.39 -5.36 -1.98
CA ILE A 54 14.17 -5.63 -0.77
C ILE A 54 13.28 -6.19 0.35
N ILE A 55 12.12 -5.60 0.60
CA ILE A 55 11.24 -6.10 1.67
C ILE A 55 10.64 -7.46 1.31
N GLY A 56 10.37 -7.74 0.05
CA GLY A 56 9.94 -9.05 -0.42
C GLY A 56 11.00 -10.12 -0.15
N GLU A 57 12.25 -9.86 -0.53
CA GLU A 57 13.39 -10.74 -0.26
C GLU A 57 13.62 -10.93 1.26
N ALA A 58 13.46 -9.85 2.05
CA ALA A 58 13.60 -9.92 3.50
C ALA A 58 12.51 -10.78 4.15
N VAL A 59 11.27 -10.69 3.68
CA VAL A 59 10.16 -11.54 4.13
C VAL A 59 10.44 -13.02 3.82
N ASP A 60 10.81 -13.33 2.59
CA ASP A 60 11.12 -14.70 2.16
C ASP A 60 12.27 -15.28 2.99
N PHE A 61 13.35 -14.53 3.15
CA PHE A 61 14.49 -14.93 3.96
C PHE A 61 14.11 -15.16 5.44
N HIS A 62 13.27 -14.29 5.99
CA HIS A 62 12.79 -14.40 7.38
C HIS A 62 11.94 -15.66 7.58
N ILE A 63 11.01 -15.95 6.65
CA ILE A 63 10.16 -17.14 6.68
C ILE A 63 11.00 -18.40 6.53
N ASP A 64 11.98 -18.42 5.63
CA ASP A 64 12.86 -19.56 5.44
C ASP A 64 13.73 -19.82 6.68
N GLY A 65 14.22 -18.78 7.34
CA GLY A 65 14.89 -18.89 8.63
C GLY A 65 14.00 -19.51 9.70
N MET A 66 12.73 -19.07 9.80
CA MET A 66 11.77 -19.66 10.74
C MET A 66 11.51 -21.14 10.47
N LYS A 67 11.41 -21.54 9.20
CA LYS A 67 11.27 -22.97 8.82
C LYS A 67 12.48 -23.79 9.25
N LEU A 68 13.69 -23.30 9.02
CA LEU A 68 14.93 -23.97 9.39
C LEU A 68 15.04 -24.17 10.91
N GLU A 69 14.58 -23.19 11.68
CA GLU A 69 14.58 -23.26 13.15
C GLU A 69 13.34 -23.96 13.73
N SER A 70 12.46 -24.48 12.88
CA SER A 70 11.18 -25.12 13.27
C SER A 70 10.29 -24.20 14.12
N LEU A 71 10.33 -22.90 13.84
CA LEU A 71 9.48 -21.90 14.47
C LEU A 71 8.10 -21.85 13.79
N GLN A 72 7.10 -21.45 14.54
CA GLN A 72 5.76 -21.28 14.01
C GLN A 72 5.69 -20.04 13.11
N ILE A 73 5.36 -20.25 11.82
CA ILE A 73 5.12 -19.15 10.89
C ILE A 73 3.77 -18.52 11.22
N PRO A 74 3.69 -17.17 11.33
CA PRO A 74 2.42 -16.49 11.53
C PRO A 74 1.39 -16.85 10.46
N GLU A 75 0.13 -16.98 10.87
CA GLU A 75 -0.96 -17.44 9.99
C GLU A 75 -1.08 -16.66 8.69
N PRO A 76 -0.92 -15.30 8.66
CA PRO A 76 -0.97 -14.53 7.41
C PRO A 76 0.10 -14.88 6.38
N PHE A 77 1.21 -15.52 6.79
CA PHE A 77 2.33 -15.90 5.94
C PHE A 77 2.37 -17.40 5.62
N GLN A 78 1.34 -18.14 6.01
CA GLN A 78 1.20 -19.55 5.65
C GLN A 78 0.54 -19.69 4.28
N GLY A 79 1.20 -20.39 3.36
CA GLY A 79 0.72 -20.59 1.99
C GLY A 79 1.03 -19.41 1.07
N GLU A 80 0.15 -19.15 0.12
CA GLU A 80 0.29 -18.02 -0.79
C GLU A 80 -0.20 -16.72 -0.14
N PHE A 81 0.57 -15.64 -0.29
CA PHE A 81 0.25 -14.33 0.26
C PHE A 81 0.76 -13.21 -0.65
N ASP A 82 0.16 -12.04 -0.53
CA ASP A 82 0.62 -10.79 -1.11
C ASP A 82 1.04 -9.80 -0.04
N LEU A 83 1.90 -8.84 -0.43
CA LEU A 83 2.26 -7.71 0.41
C LEU A 83 1.45 -6.49 0.00
N SER A 84 0.85 -5.83 0.97
CA SER A 84 0.24 -4.50 0.81
C SER A 84 1.09 -3.46 1.54
N TYR A 85 1.10 -2.23 1.05
CA TYR A 85 1.98 -1.19 1.55
C TYR A 85 1.15 -0.06 2.16
N LYS A 86 1.37 0.22 3.44
CA LYS A 86 0.73 1.33 4.13
C LYS A 86 1.73 2.47 4.32
N MET A 87 1.37 3.64 3.87
CA MET A 87 2.13 4.87 4.07
C MET A 87 1.19 6.01 4.47
N ASP A 88 1.72 7.05 5.09
CA ASP A 88 0.97 8.26 5.34
C ASP A 88 0.81 9.12 4.07
N ILE A 89 -0.05 10.12 4.14
CA ILE A 89 -0.34 10.98 2.98
C ILE A 89 0.88 11.84 2.61
N ALA A 90 1.69 12.27 3.57
CA ALA A 90 2.90 13.03 3.30
C ALA A 90 3.92 12.19 2.51
N SER A 91 4.14 10.94 2.89
CA SER A 91 4.99 10.00 2.17
C SER A 91 4.45 9.68 0.77
N LEU A 92 3.13 9.55 0.62
CA LEU A 92 2.48 9.36 -0.67
C LEU A 92 2.81 10.48 -1.66
N PHE A 93 2.63 11.74 -1.23
CA PHE A 93 2.94 12.90 -2.07
C PHE A 93 4.42 13.05 -2.39
N ASP A 94 5.28 12.69 -1.46
CA ASP A 94 6.73 12.72 -1.66
C ASP A 94 7.15 11.62 -2.65
N TRP A 95 6.69 10.41 -2.45
CA TRP A 95 7.04 9.26 -3.27
C TRP A 95 6.59 9.38 -4.72
N PHE A 96 5.37 9.87 -4.91
CA PHE A 96 4.80 10.11 -6.24
C PHE A 96 4.90 11.55 -6.69
N SER A 97 5.93 12.27 -6.21
CA SER A 97 6.18 13.66 -6.60
C SER A 97 6.30 13.79 -8.13
N GLY A 98 5.59 14.77 -8.67
CA GLY A 98 5.50 14.97 -10.12
C GLY A 98 4.48 14.07 -10.85
N VAL A 99 3.98 13.02 -10.22
CA VAL A 99 2.93 12.13 -10.75
C VAL A 99 1.60 12.41 -10.07
N LEU A 100 1.54 12.24 -8.76
CA LEU A 100 0.36 12.60 -7.96
C LEU A 100 0.52 14.02 -7.42
N THR A 101 -0.04 14.99 -8.15
CA THR A 101 0.02 16.41 -7.77
C THR A 101 -1.15 16.77 -6.84
N LYS A 102 -0.97 17.80 -6.03
CA LYS A 102 -2.03 18.33 -5.16
C LYS A 102 -3.24 18.79 -5.97
N SER A 103 -3.01 19.42 -7.13
CA SER A 103 -4.10 19.81 -8.04
C SER A 103 -4.82 18.60 -8.64
N GLY A 104 -4.08 17.55 -8.99
CA GLY A 104 -4.66 16.29 -9.48
C GLY A 104 -5.53 15.60 -8.42
N ILE A 105 -5.01 15.45 -7.22
CA ILE A 105 -5.77 14.88 -6.09
C ILE A 105 -6.97 15.75 -5.72
N SER A 106 -6.83 17.08 -5.78
CA SER A 106 -7.97 18.00 -5.59
C SER A 106 -9.09 17.78 -6.62
N ARG A 107 -8.75 17.58 -7.88
CA ARG A 107 -9.74 17.22 -8.94
C ARG A 107 -10.44 15.91 -8.66
N LEU A 108 -9.70 14.89 -8.25
CA LEU A 108 -10.26 13.55 -8.00
C LEU A 108 -11.14 13.50 -6.75
N THR A 109 -10.79 14.26 -5.71
CA THR A 109 -11.44 14.20 -4.40
C THR A 109 -12.41 15.33 -4.11
N GLY A 110 -12.29 16.48 -4.81
CA GLY A 110 -12.97 17.72 -4.46
C GLY A 110 -12.38 18.44 -3.23
N MET A 111 -11.25 17.97 -2.69
CA MET A 111 -10.60 18.57 -1.52
C MET A 111 -9.82 19.82 -1.92
N ASN A 112 -9.74 20.78 -1.00
CA ASN A 112 -9.01 22.02 -1.22
C ASN A 112 -7.51 21.79 -1.35
N GLN A 113 -6.85 22.40 -2.35
CA GLN A 113 -5.40 22.25 -2.58
C GLN A 113 -4.55 22.76 -1.41
N SER A 114 -4.98 23.81 -0.72
CA SER A 114 -4.27 24.32 0.47
C SER A 114 -4.25 23.30 1.59
N LEU A 115 -5.36 22.59 1.79
CA LEU A 115 -5.44 21.49 2.76
C LEU A 115 -4.52 20.33 2.36
N LEU A 116 -4.54 19.93 1.10
CA LEU A 116 -3.65 18.89 0.57
C LEU A 116 -2.17 19.26 0.70
N SER A 117 -1.83 20.54 0.51
CA SER A 117 -0.47 21.08 0.75
C SER A 117 -0.05 20.96 2.20
N GLN A 118 -0.96 21.19 3.14
CA GLN A 118 -0.71 21.04 4.59
C GLN A 118 -0.50 19.55 4.96
N TYR A 119 -1.24 18.65 4.33
CA TYR A 119 -1.03 17.20 4.51
C TYR A 119 0.31 16.75 3.92
N ALA A 120 0.65 17.21 2.71
CA ALA A 120 1.90 16.86 2.05
C ALA A 120 3.14 17.33 2.81
N SER A 121 3.07 18.50 3.45
CA SER A 121 4.16 19.07 4.25
C SER A 121 4.21 18.56 5.69
N GLY A 122 3.23 17.77 6.12
CA GLY A 122 3.13 17.28 7.50
C GLY A 122 2.64 18.30 8.52
N ILE A 123 2.25 19.51 8.10
CA ILE A 123 1.70 20.55 8.99
C ILE A 123 0.38 20.12 9.61
N LYS A 124 -0.45 19.41 8.84
CA LYS A 124 -1.68 18.79 9.29
C LYS A 124 -1.66 17.29 9.03
N THR A 125 -2.23 16.53 9.95
CA THR A 125 -2.48 15.10 9.79
C THR A 125 -3.93 14.91 9.34
N PRO A 126 -4.19 14.23 8.21
CA PRO A 126 -5.56 13.96 7.79
C PRO A 126 -6.26 12.99 8.76
N SER A 127 -7.57 13.17 8.92
CA SER A 127 -8.40 12.19 9.62
C SER A 127 -8.47 10.88 8.82
N SER A 128 -8.87 9.79 9.48
CA SER A 128 -9.10 8.50 8.81
C SER A 128 -10.08 8.62 7.64
N LYS A 129 -11.12 9.44 7.78
CA LYS A 129 -12.09 9.72 6.71
C LYS A 129 -11.46 10.42 5.52
N GLN A 130 -10.60 11.41 5.74
CA GLN A 130 -9.91 12.14 4.68
C GLN A 130 -8.86 11.26 3.98
N SER A 131 -8.09 10.49 4.75
CA SER A 131 -7.13 9.54 4.21
C SER A 131 -7.82 8.49 3.32
N LYS A 132 -8.96 7.98 3.77
CA LYS A 132 -9.75 6.99 2.99
C LYS A 132 -10.34 7.60 1.72
N LYS A 133 -10.71 8.87 1.74
CA LYS A 133 -11.19 9.59 0.57
C LYS A 133 -10.10 9.71 -0.51
N ILE A 134 -8.88 10.03 -0.10
CA ILE A 134 -7.72 10.09 -1.00
C ILE A 134 -7.38 8.69 -1.53
N GLU A 135 -7.31 7.69 -0.67
CA GLU A 135 -7.06 6.30 -1.03
C GLU A 135 -8.06 5.78 -2.08
N ASN A 136 -9.35 5.97 -1.84
CA ASN A 136 -10.40 5.55 -2.77
C ASN A 136 -10.28 6.24 -4.12
N ALA A 137 -9.95 7.54 -4.14
CA ALA A 137 -9.76 8.29 -5.38
C ALA A 137 -8.57 7.77 -6.20
N ILE A 138 -7.45 7.45 -5.54
CA ILE A 138 -6.25 6.88 -6.17
C ILE A 138 -6.55 5.47 -6.70
N HIS A 139 -7.23 4.64 -5.94
CA HIS A 139 -7.61 3.29 -6.36
C HIS A 139 -8.55 3.32 -7.57
N SER A 140 -9.53 4.22 -7.59
CA SER A 140 -10.43 4.40 -8.73
C SER A 140 -9.67 4.85 -9.98
N LEU A 141 -8.74 5.79 -9.85
CA LEU A 141 -7.87 6.20 -10.95
C LEU A 141 -7.03 5.04 -11.47
N GLY A 142 -6.42 4.27 -10.57
CA GLY A 142 -5.65 3.08 -10.93
C GLY A 142 -6.46 2.07 -11.70
N GLN A 143 -7.70 1.83 -11.28
CA GLN A 143 -8.62 0.92 -11.98
C GLN A 143 -8.99 1.42 -13.37
N GLU A 144 -9.31 2.70 -13.51
CA GLU A 144 -9.59 3.31 -14.82
C GLU A 144 -8.38 3.21 -15.76
N LEU A 145 -7.17 3.45 -15.25
CA LEU A 145 -5.94 3.36 -16.04
C LEU A 145 -5.65 1.94 -16.54
N LEU A 146 -5.99 0.92 -15.75
CA LEU A 146 -5.84 -0.48 -16.15
C LEU A 146 -6.79 -0.90 -17.28
N GLU A 147 -7.86 -0.17 -17.50
CA GLU A 147 -8.85 -0.43 -18.56
C GLU A 147 -8.48 0.23 -19.91
N ILE A 148 -7.42 1.04 -19.94
CA ILE A 148 -7.00 1.79 -21.14
C ILE A 148 -5.95 0.99 -21.91
N GLU A 149 -6.19 0.79 -23.18
CA GLU A 149 -5.21 0.30 -24.17
C GLU A 149 -4.76 1.46 -25.06
N LEU A 150 -3.46 1.48 -25.41
CA LEU A 150 -2.85 2.51 -26.26
C LEU A 150 -2.38 1.92 -27.60
#